data_5caf8cb7c7983945152eff08eb5efffd
#
_entry.id   5caf8cb7c7983945152eff08eb5efffd
#
_cell.length_a   1.000
_cell.length_b   1.000
_cell.length_c   1.000
_cell.angle_alpha   90.00
_cell.angle_beta   90.00
_cell.angle_gamma   90.00
#
_symmetry.space_group_name_H-M   'P 1'
#
loop_
_entity.id
_entity.type
_entity.pdbx_description
1 polymer ?
#
loop_
_entity_poly.entity_id
_entity_poly.type
_entity_poly.pdbx_seq_one_letter_code
_entity_poly.pdbx_strand_id
1 'polypeptide(L)'
;FLYRAGRFAYRRRRWVAAAWLGLLVASVAAAVTLAGTTNDNNFSIPGAESQEALDRLEERFPEAAADGATARVVFAAPDGQTLNDPANKSKVDAVVAKVGMLAQVARVRDPFAAGTVSQDGTIGFAQVTYTVPPAELTDGDRAALLDIAAHARQGGLTVEIEADAVETWAQS
;
A
#
# COMPACT_ATOMS: atom_id res chain seq x y z
N PHE A 1 -0.57 45.44 35.48
CA PHE A 1 -0.25 44.00 35.62
C PHE A 1 0.76 43.54 34.57
N LEU A 2 0.58 43.91 33.31
CA LEU A 2 1.42 43.56 32.17
C LEU A 2 2.89 44.01 32.29
N TYR A 3 3.12 45.22 32.81
CA TYR A 3 4.48 45.76 32.96
C TYR A 3 5.32 44.99 34.01
N ARG A 4 4.69 44.48 35.07
CA ARG A 4 5.36 43.66 36.08
C ARG A 4 5.69 42.26 35.55
N ALA A 5 4.82 41.71 34.73
CA ALA A 5 5.05 40.40 34.08
C ALA A 5 6.20 40.47 33.06
N GLY A 6 6.27 41.53 32.24
CA GLY A 6 7.35 41.76 31.30
C GLY A 6 8.72 41.89 31.95
N ARG A 7 8.79 42.63 33.07
CA ARG A 7 10.04 42.84 33.82
C ARG A 7 10.51 41.56 34.53
N PHE A 8 9.58 40.75 34.99
CA PHE A 8 9.90 39.45 35.59
C PHE A 8 10.44 38.46 34.53
N ALA A 9 9.81 38.40 33.35
CA ALA A 9 10.20 37.58 32.24
C ALA A 9 11.64 37.95 31.75
N TYR A 10 11.94 39.27 31.65
CA TYR A 10 13.24 39.75 31.23
C TYR A 10 14.37 39.43 32.24
N ARG A 11 14.09 39.58 33.56
CA ARG A 11 15.08 39.28 34.61
C ARG A 11 15.39 37.77 34.72
N ARG A 12 14.40 36.92 34.40
CA ARG A 12 14.55 35.43 34.43
C ARG A 12 14.46 34.81 33.06
N ARG A 13 14.92 35.54 32.03
CA ARG A 13 14.86 35.07 30.62
C ARG A 13 15.31 33.65 30.38
N ARG A 14 16.35 33.19 31.09
CA ARG A 14 16.86 31.81 31.00
C ARG A 14 15.85 30.78 31.55
N TRP A 15 15.17 31.14 32.64
CA TRP A 15 14.14 30.26 33.25
C TRP A 15 12.87 30.24 32.41
N VAL A 16 12.49 31.36 31.84
CA VAL A 16 11.35 31.45 30.93
C VAL A 16 11.65 30.67 29.66
N ALA A 17 12.84 30.83 29.09
CA ALA A 17 13.27 30.05 27.91
C ALA A 17 13.31 28.52 28.21
N ALA A 18 13.84 28.13 29.37
CA ALA A 18 13.86 26.73 29.77
C ALA A 18 12.46 26.14 29.98
N ALA A 19 11.51 26.96 30.55
CA ALA A 19 10.12 26.54 30.71
C ALA A 19 9.41 26.33 29.35
N TRP A 20 9.63 27.23 28.40
CA TRP A 20 9.10 27.11 27.04
C TRP A 20 9.71 25.91 26.28
N LEU A 21 11.01 25.71 26.44
CA LEU A 21 11.70 24.54 25.85
C LEU A 21 11.18 23.23 26.45
N GLY A 22 10.99 23.19 27.77
CA GLY A 22 10.39 22.06 28.46
C GLY A 22 8.95 21.77 28.00
N LEU A 23 8.14 22.82 27.82
CA LEU A 23 6.79 22.70 27.30
C LEU A 23 6.79 22.16 25.86
N LEU A 24 7.70 22.65 25.03
CA LEU A 24 7.84 22.20 23.64
C LEU A 24 8.25 20.73 23.58
N VAL A 25 9.25 20.31 24.36
CA VAL A 25 9.67 18.91 24.44
C VAL A 25 8.55 18.02 24.98
N ALA A 26 7.82 18.46 26.01
CA ALA A 26 6.67 17.73 26.53
C ALA A 26 5.54 17.59 25.50
N SER A 27 5.28 18.67 24.73
CA SER A 27 4.28 18.63 23.65
C SER A 27 4.66 17.68 22.53
N VAL A 28 5.94 17.68 22.12
CA VAL A 28 6.45 16.75 21.09
C VAL A 28 6.41 15.30 21.61
N ALA A 29 6.83 15.08 22.84
CA ALA A 29 6.77 13.76 23.45
C ALA A 29 5.32 13.26 23.59
N ALA A 30 4.40 14.12 23.99
CA ALA A 30 2.97 13.79 24.03
C ALA A 30 2.41 13.54 22.63
N ALA A 31 2.79 14.33 21.62
CA ALA A 31 2.37 14.10 20.26
C ALA A 31 2.88 12.75 19.71
N VAL A 32 4.13 12.39 19.98
CA VAL A 32 4.70 11.10 19.57
C VAL A 32 4.06 9.91 20.29
N THR A 33 3.69 10.07 21.57
CA THR A 33 3.09 8.98 22.36
C THR A 33 1.57 8.85 22.16
N LEU A 34 0.87 9.98 21.88
CA LEU A 34 -0.56 9.97 21.61
C LEU A 34 -0.88 9.81 20.11
N ALA A 35 -0.01 10.30 19.23
CA ALA A 35 -0.03 9.87 17.84
C ALA A 35 0.54 8.44 17.84
N GLY A 36 -0.23 7.48 18.32
CA GLY A 36 0.00 6.08 17.98
C GLY A 36 0.21 6.03 16.48
N THR A 37 0.94 5.07 15.99
CA THR A 37 1.23 4.85 14.57
C THR A 37 -0.05 4.95 13.73
N THR A 38 -0.50 6.17 13.47
CA THR A 38 -1.61 6.47 12.56
C THR A 38 -1.06 6.37 11.14
N ASN A 39 -0.65 5.14 10.79
CA ASN A 39 -0.45 4.76 9.40
C ASN A 39 -1.73 4.14 8.81
N ASP A 40 -2.85 4.23 9.54
CA ASP A 40 -4.13 3.80 9.01
C ASP A 40 -4.70 4.91 8.13
N ASN A 41 -4.43 4.79 6.83
CA ASN A 41 -5.23 5.42 5.78
C ASN A 41 -6.68 4.86 5.76
N ASN A 42 -7.03 4.01 6.71
CA ASN A 42 -8.39 3.61 6.99
C ASN A 42 -9.08 4.72 7.78
N PHE A 43 -9.85 5.51 7.06
CA PHE A 43 -10.75 6.50 7.63
C PHE A 43 -11.91 5.77 8.33
N SER A 44 -11.61 5.10 9.45
CA SER A 44 -12.62 4.44 10.26
C SER A 44 -13.12 5.42 11.32
N ILE A 45 -14.39 5.78 11.23
CA ILE A 45 -15.07 6.56 12.27
C ILE A 45 -15.70 5.54 13.23
N PRO A 46 -15.16 5.34 14.45
CA PRO A 46 -15.73 4.39 15.41
C PRO A 46 -17.20 4.72 15.69
N GLY A 47 -18.11 3.75 15.50
CA GLY A 47 -19.53 3.91 15.76
C GLY A 47 -20.35 4.42 14.58
N ALA A 48 -19.79 4.51 13.38
CA ALA A 48 -20.61 4.74 12.18
C ALA A 48 -21.33 3.44 11.76
N GLU A 49 -22.60 3.54 11.36
CA GLU A 49 -23.38 2.39 10.85
C GLU A 49 -22.69 1.67 9.69
N SER A 50 -21.87 2.40 8.92
CA SER A 50 -21.04 1.86 7.85
C SER A 50 -19.94 0.92 8.36
N GLN A 51 -19.37 1.18 9.55
CA GLN A 51 -18.37 0.32 10.16
C GLN A 51 -19.00 -1.01 10.59
N GLU A 52 -20.17 -0.96 11.22
CA GLU A 52 -20.89 -2.16 11.63
C GLU A 52 -21.32 -3.01 10.43
N ALA A 53 -21.60 -2.38 9.29
CA ALA A 53 -21.89 -3.09 8.04
C ALA A 53 -20.62 -3.75 7.46
N LEU A 54 -19.45 -3.11 7.55
CA LEU A 54 -18.16 -3.69 7.14
C LEU A 54 -17.78 -4.86 8.04
N ASP A 55 -17.88 -4.71 9.37
CA ASP A 55 -17.60 -5.78 10.34
C ASP A 55 -18.47 -7.02 10.08
N ARG A 56 -19.76 -6.81 9.74
CA ARG A 56 -20.67 -7.91 9.35
C ARG A 56 -20.34 -8.52 7.99
N LEU A 57 -19.77 -7.73 7.08
CA LEU A 57 -19.29 -8.23 5.80
C LEU A 57 -18.07 -9.12 6.01
N GLU A 58 -17.14 -8.71 6.88
CA GLU A 58 -15.98 -9.50 7.27
C GLU A 58 -16.34 -10.83 7.91
N GLU A 59 -17.31 -10.82 8.83
CA GLU A 59 -17.79 -12.06 9.45
C GLU A 59 -18.44 -13.03 8.45
N ARG A 60 -19.19 -12.52 7.47
CA ARG A 60 -19.92 -13.35 6.51
C ARG A 60 -19.16 -13.69 5.26
N PHE A 61 -18.23 -12.84 4.86
CA PHE A 61 -17.45 -12.97 3.65
C PHE A 61 -15.97 -12.64 3.93
N PRO A 62 -15.27 -13.46 4.72
CA PRO A 62 -13.87 -13.22 5.06
C PRO A 62 -12.96 -13.13 3.82
N GLU A 63 -13.39 -13.71 2.70
CA GLU A 63 -12.66 -13.60 1.42
C GLU A 63 -12.91 -12.27 0.66
N ALA A 64 -13.99 -11.57 0.97
CA ALA A 64 -14.35 -10.29 0.36
C ALA A 64 -13.93 -9.10 1.24
N ALA A 65 -13.82 -9.35 2.53
CA ALA A 65 -13.45 -8.40 3.57
C ALA A 65 -11.95 -8.41 3.89
N ALA A 66 -11.16 -9.17 3.13
CA ALA A 66 -9.72 -9.07 3.23
C ALA A 66 -9.32 -7.65 2.77
N ASP A 67 -9.21 -6.71 3.72
CA ASP A 67 -8.51 -5.42 3.57
C ASP A 67 -7.02 -5.62 3.25
N GLY A 68 -6.72 -6.74 2.57
CA GLY A 68 -5.41 -7.07 2.10
C GLY A 68 -4.95 -6.04 1.07
N ALA A 69 -3.68 -5.74 1.12
CA ALA A 69 -3.06 -4.92 0.09
C ALA A 69 -3.40 -5.44 -1.29
N THR A 70 -3.63 -4.55 -2.24
CA THR A 70 -3.85 -4.93 -3.64
C THR A 70 -2.71 -4.41 -4.50
N ALA A 71 -2.36 -5.19 -5.51
CA ALA A 71 -1.45 -4.79 -6.55
C ALA A 71 -1.98 -5.24 -7.92
N ARG A 72 -1.64 -4.50 -8.95
CA ARG A 72 -1.90 -4.89 -10.34
C ARG A 72 -0.58 -5.14 -11.04
N VAL A 73 -0.50 -6.28 -11.68
CA VAL A 73 0.60 -6.61 -12.57
C VAL A 73 0.10 -6.43 -13.99
N VAL A 74 0.56 -5.38 -14.64
CA VAL A 74 0.16 -5.00 -16.00
C VAL A 74 1.11 -5.66 -16.99
N PHE A 75 0.56 -6.28 -18.00
CA PHE A 75 1.28 -6.92 -19.09
C PHE A 75 0.98 -6.19 -20.39
N ALA A 76 2.01 -5.94 -21.20
CA ALA A 76 1.85 -5.50 -22.55
C ALA A 76 2.61 -6.43 -23.50
N ALA A 77 1.94 -6.82 -24.59
CA ALA A 77 2.54 -7.65 -25.63
C ALA A 77 3.57 -6.84 -26.43
N PRO A 78 4.59 -7.49 -27.01
CA PRO A 78 5.50 -6.85 -27.95
C PRO A 78 4.75 -6.30 -29.16
N ASP A 79 5.36 -5.30 -29.84
CA ASP A 79 4.78 -4.67 -31.01
C ASP A 79 4.32 -5.70 -32.07
N GLY A 80 3.08 -5.54 -32.54
CA GLY A 80 2.47 -6.39 -33.53
C GLY A 80 2.01 -7.77 -33.04
N GLN A 81 2.08 -8.01 -31.73
CA GLN A 81 1.61 -9.24 -31.08
C GLN A 81 0.49 -8.97 -30.10
N THR A 82 -0.17 -10.03 -29.65
CA THR A 82 -1.20 -9.96 -28.62
C THR A 82 -0.84 -10.83 -27.42
N LEU A 83 -1.46 -10.55 -26.27
CA LEU A 83 -1.33 -11.40 -25.08
C LEU A 83 -1.99 -12.77 -25.29
N ASN A 84 -2.94 -12.86 -26.23
CA ASN A 84 -3.62 -14.11 -26.58
C ASN A 84 -2.74 -15.06 -27.43
N ASP A 85 -1.63 -14.57 -27.98
CA ASP A 85 -0.69 -15.43 -28.69
C ASP A 85 -0.14 -16.50 -27.74
N PRO A 86 -0.08 -17.80 -28.15
CA PRO A 86 0.25 -18.89 -27.25
C PRO A 86 1.57 -18.71 -26.47
N ALA A 87 2.57 -18.10 -27.13
CA ALA A 87 3.86 -17.82 -26.49
C ALA A 87 3.75 -16.75 -25.41
N ASN A 88 3.00 -15.66 -25.65
CA ASN A 88 2.80 -14.58 -24.68
C ASN A 88 1.88 -15.02 -23.55
N LYS A 89 0.79 -15.72 -23.88
CA LYS A 89 -0.12 -16.30 -22.89
C LYS A 89 0.62 -17.21 -21.91
N SER A 90 1.47 -18.12 -22.41
CA SER A 90 2.26 -19.00 -21.55
C SER A 90 3.19 -18.24 -20.60
N LYS A 91 3.74 -17.09 -21.02
CA LYS A 91 4.58 -16.25 -20.17
C LYS A 91 3.74 -15.55 -19.09
N VAL A 92 2.56 -15.03 -19.45
CA VAL A 92 1.64 -14.42 -18.49
C VAL A 92 1.19 -15.46 -17.45
N ASP A 93 0.77 -16.65 -17.89
CA ASP A 93 0.37 -17.75 -17.02
C ASP A 93 1.50 -18.13 -16.04
N ALA A 94 2.76 -18.16 -16.52
CA ALA A 94 3.92 -18.44 -15.67
C ALA A 94 4.17 -17.35 -14.61
N VAL A 95 3.95 -16.08 -14.94
CA VAL A 95 4.06 -14.97 -14.00
C VAL A 95 2.95 -15.06 -12.95
N VAL A 96 1.71 -15.23 -13.37
CA VAL A 96 0.54 -15.39 -12.49
C VAL A 96 0.76 -16.54 -11.51
N ALA A 97 1.25 -17.68 -11.99
CA ALA A 97 1.55 -18.84 -11.15
C ALA A 97 2.65 -18.53 -10.11
N LYS A 98 3.74 -17.86 -10.51
CA LYS A 98 4.82 -17.48 -9.60
C LYS A 98 4.37 -16.49 -8.54
N VAL A 99 3.60 -15.47 -8.92
CA VAL A 99 3.03 -14.49 -7.97
C VAL A 99 2.08 -15.18 -6.98
N GLY A 100 1.28 -16.15 -7.46
CA GLY A 100 0.39 -16.94 -6.60
C GLY A 100 1.10 -17.85 -5.58
N MET A 101 2.40 -18.08 -5.75
CA MET A 101 3.22 -18.86 -4.80
C MET A 101 3.89 -17.99 -3.72
N LEU A 102 3.78 -16.67 -3.78
CA LEU A 102 4.32 -15.77 -2.75
C LEU A 102 3.57 -15.95 -1.43
N ALA A 103 4.31 -15.92 -0.31
CA ALA A 103 3.81 -16.32 1.01
C ALA A 103 2.61 -15.51 1.51
N GLN A 104 2.55 -14.23 1.14
CA GLN A 104 1.50 -13.31 1.60
C GLN A 104 0.41 -13.04 0.55
N VAL A 105 0.42 -13.76 -0.57
CA VAL A 105 -0.60 -13.62 -1.61
C VAL A 105 -1.78 -14.52 -1.30
N ALA A 106 -2.94 -13.92 -1.09
CA ALA A 106 -4.21 -14.61 -0.89
C ALA A 106 -4.78 -15.13 -2.21
N ARG A 107 -4.71 -14.29 -3.24
CA ARG A 107 -5.31 -14.59 -4.56
C ARG A 107 -4.62 -13.80 -5.66
N VAL A 108 -4.51 -14.44 -6.81
CA VAL A 108 -4.19 -13.76 -8.08
C VAL A 108 -5.33 -14.01 -9.05
N ARG A 109 -5.90 -12.95 -9.62
CA ARG A 109 -6.89 -13.04 -10.68
C ARG A 109 -6.17 -13.01 -12.01
N ASP A 110 -6.26 -14.10 -12.73
CA ASP A 110 -5.70 -14.25 -14.05
C ASP A 110 -6.38 -13.31 -15.05
N PRO A 111 -5.63 -12.57 -15.90
CA PRO A 111 -6.20 -11.58 -16.81
C PRO A 111 -7.15 -12.17 -17.86
N PHE A 112 -6.90 -13.39 -18.32
CA PHE A 112 -7.74 -14.05 -19.32
C PHE A 112 -9.04 -14.57 -18.70
N ALA A 113 -8.96 -15.15 -17.49
CA ALA A 113 -10.13 -15.63 -16.77
C ALA A 113 -11.00 -14.51 -16.22
N ALA A 114 -10.40 -13.38 -15.82
CA ALA A 114 -11.09 -12.21 -15.30
C ALA A 114 -11.62 -11.27 -16.40
N GLY A 115 -11.22 -11.48 -17.66
CA GLY A 115 -11.61 -10.59 -18.77
C GLY A 115 -10.98 -9.19 -18.68
N THR A 116 -9.81 -9.09 -18.06
CA THR A 116 -9.07 -7.81 -17.90
C THR A 116 -8.04 -7.58 -19.00
N VAL A 117 -8.14 -8.29 -20.10
CA VAL A 117 -7.39 -8.07 -21.33
C VAL A 117 -8.15 -7.07 -22.21
N SER A 118 -7.43 -6.11 -22.77
CA SER A 118 -7.98 -5.10 -23.69
C SER A 118 -8.62 -5.74 -24.94
N GLN A 119 -9.54 -5.02 -25.59
CA GLN A 119 -10.24 -5.55 -26.77
C GLN A 119 -9.31 -5.90 -27.93
N ASP A 120 -8.21 -5.16 -28.08
CA ASP A 120 -7.18 -5.40 -29.07
C ASP A 120 -6.19 -6.50 -28.66
N GLY A 121 -6.32 -7.01 -27.44
CA GLY A 121 -5.47 -8.07 -26.91
C GLY A 121 -4.05 -7.64 -26.57
N THR A 122 -3.71 -6.36 -26.64
CA THR A 122 -2.32 -5.88 -26.49
C THR A 122 -1.90 -5.66 -25.04
N ILE A 123 -2.85 -5.31 -24.16
CA ILE A 123 -2.61 -5.02 -22.76
C ILE A 123 -3.58 -5.82 -21.89
N GLY A 124 -3.13 -6.24 -20.72
CA GLY A 124 -3.97 -6.88 -19.72
C GLY A 124 -3.36 -6.74 -18.35
N PHE A 125 -4.14 -6.98 -17.29
CA PHE A 125 -3.60 -6.96 -15.94
C PHE A 125 -4.12 -8.12 -15.09
N ALA A 126 -3.22 -8.65 -14.25
CA ALA A 126 -3.56 -9.55 -13.15
C ALA A 126 -3.74 -8.74 -11.88
N GLN A 127 -4.80 -9.01 -11.12
CA GLN A 127 -5.00 -8.43 -9.81
C GLN A 127 -4.49 -9.37 -8.75
N VAL A 128 -3.59 -8.86 -7.91
CA VAL A 128 -3.01 -9.57 -6.77
C VAL A 128 -3.65 -9.03 -5.51
N THR A 129 -4.15 -9.92 -4.66
CA THR A 129 -4.69 -9.58 -3.34
C THR A 129 -3.82 -10.27 -2.31
N TYR A 130 -3.32 -9.52 -1.34
CA TYR A 130 -2.51 -10.02 -0.24
C TYR A 130 -3.39 -10.42 0.95
N THR A 131 -2.85 -11.21 1.86
CA THR A 131 -3.49 -11.63 3.11
C THR A 131 -3.37 -10.58 4.22
N VAL A 132 -2.54 -9.57 4.01
CA VAL A 132 -2.18 -8.54 4.99
C VAL A 132 -2.43 -7.15 4.43
N PRO A 133 -2.73 -6.16 5.28
CA PRO A 133 -2.89 -4.77 4.85
C PRO A 133 -1.56 -4.18 4.33
N PRO A 134 -1.60 -3.06 3.58
CA PRO A 134 -0.41 -2.46 2.98
C PRO A 134 0.72 -2.14 3.97
N ALA A 135 0.36 -1.78 5.20
CA ALA A 135 1.32 -1.44 6.26
C ALA A 135 2.12 -2.65 6.79
N GLU A 136 1.60 -3.87 6.62
CA GLU A 136 2.23 -5.10 7.06
C GLU A 136 3.02 -5.82 5.96
N LEU A 137 2.93 -5.33 4.71
CA LEU A 137 3.74 -5.84 3.62
C LEU A 137 5.22 -5.54 3.86
N THR A 138 6.03 -6.60 3.89
CA THR A 138 7.47 -6.46 4.09
C THR A 138 8.18 -6.03 2.80
N ASP A 139 9.37 -5.43 2.93
CA ASP A 139 10.21 -5.12 1.78
C ASP A 139 10.60 -6.38 1.00
N GLY A 140 10.65 -7.54 1.67
CA GLY A 140 10.88 -8.83 1.05
C GLY A 140 9.76 -9.25 0.10
N ASP A 141 8.49 -9.05 0.49
CA ASP A 141 7.33 -9.39 -0.36
C ASP A 141 7.29 -8.50 -1.60
N ARG A 142 7.62 -7.22 -1.41
CA ARG A 142 7.72 -6.24 -2.50
C ARG A 142 8.85 -6.58 -3.46
N ALA A 143 10.03 -6.87 -2.92
CA ALA A 143 11.19 -7.24 -3.72
C ALA A 143 10.93 -8.52 -4.53
N ALA A 144 10.25 -9.50 -3.95
CA ALA A 144 9.88 -10.73 -4.63
C ALA A 144 8.95 -10.49 -5.83
N LEU A 145 7.95 -9.60 -5.68
CA LEU A 145 7.06 -9.24 -6.78
C LEU A 145 7.82 -8.50 -7.90
N LEU A 146 8.69 -7.55 -7.53
CA LEU A 146 9.52 -6.80 -8.48
C LEU A 146 10.50 -7.71 -9.22
N ASP A 147 11.08 -8.69 -8.55
CA ASP A 147 12.00 -9.67 -9.15
C ASP A 147 11.28 -10.54 -10.18
N ILE A 148 10.08 -11.02 -9.87
CA ILE A 148 9.25 -11.77 -10.82
C ILE A 148 8.96 -10.93 -12.07
N ALA A 149 8.59 -9.66 -11.90
CA ALA A 149 8.34 -8.75 -13.01
C ALA A 149 9.61 -8.48 -13.85
N ALA A 150 10.76 -8.31 -13.20
CA ALA A 150 12.04 -8.12 -13.89
C ALA A 150 12.42 -9.33 -14.74
N HIS A 151 12.22 -10.54 -14.22
CA HIS A 151 12.44 -11.77 -14.99
C HIS A 151 11.48 -11.91 -16.17
N ALA A 152 10.22 -11.52 -16.00
CA ALA A 152 9.24 -11.55 -17.08
C ALA A 152 9.59 -10.60 -18.24
N ARG A 153 10.14 -9.42 -17.92
CA ARG A 153 10.64 -8.45 -18.92
C ARG A 153 11.75 -9.04 -19.79
N GLN A 154 12.64 -9.85 -19.22
CA GLN A 154 13.70 -10.54 -19.97
C GLN A 154 13.11 -11.54 -21.00
N GLY A 155 11.90 -12.01 -20.75
CA GLY A 155 11.15 -12.88 -21.67
C GLY A 155 10.50 -12.14 -22.85
N GLY A 156 10.66 -10.81 -22.98
CA GLY A 156 10.13 -10.02 -24.07
C GLY A 156 8.70 -9.51 -23.88
N LEU A 157 8.09 -9.68 -22.70
CA LEU A 157 6.87 -8.96 -22.30
C LEU A 157 7.25 -7.67 -21.61
N THR A 158 6.47 -6.61 -21.82
CA THR A 158 6.51 -5.45 -20.91
C THR A 158 5.67 -5.78 -19.69
N VAL A 159 6.27 -5.71 -18.50
CA VAL A 159 5.56 -5.97 -17.23
C VAL A 159 5.78 -4.79 -16.31
N GLU A 160 4.69 -4.19 -15.86
CA GLU A 160 4.70 -3.09 -14.89
C GLU A 160 3.86 -3.47 -13.67
N ILE A 161 4.22 -2.92 -12.52
CA ILE A 161 3.49 -3.15 -11.27
C ILE A 161 2.89 -1.81 -10.86
N GLU A 162 1.59 -1.79 -10.74
CA GLU A 162 0.83 -0.73 -10.11
C GLU A 162 0.29 -1.29 -8.79
N ALA A 163 0.68 -0.67 -7.69
CA ALA A 163 0.17 -1.06 -6.38
C ALA A 163 -0.29 0.20 -5.66
N ASP A 164 -1.44 0.13 -5.01
CA ASP A 164 -1.92 1.22 -4.15
C ASP A 164 -0.89 1.53 -3.03
N ALA A 165 -0.03 0.56 -2.74
CA ALA A 165 1.08 0.70 -1.81
C ALA A 165 2.36 1.33 -2.42
N VAL A 166 2.47 1.52 -3.74
CA VAL A 166 3.70 2.07 -4.38
C VAL A 166 3.80 3.57 -4.23
N GLU A 167 2.69 4.29 -4.15
CA GLU A 167 2.72 5.75 -3.94
C GLU A 167 3.38 6.15 -2.61
N THR A 168 3.37 5.27 -1.60
CA THR A 168 4.04 5.50 -0.33
C THR A 168 5.57 5.31 -0.41
N TRP A 169 6.10 4.73 -1.48
CA TRP A 169 7.53 4.41 -1.62
C TRP A 169 8.36 5.51 -2.28
N ALA A 170 7.71 6.42 -2.99
CA ALA A 170 8.39 7.52 -3.67
C ALA A 170 8.75 8.69 -2.73
N GLN A 171 8.37 8.62 -1.45
CA GLN A 171 8.56 9.71 -0.48
C GLN A 171 9.49 9.36 0.70
N SER A 172 10.29 8.30 0.60
CA SER A 172 11.31 7.96 1.63
C SER A 172 12.71 8.05 1.06
#